data_78026395b9f8da7f825c044dcb5573cd
#
_entry.id   78026395b9f8da7f825c044dcb5573cd
#
_cell.length_a   1.000
_cell.length_b   1.000
_cell.length_c   1.000
_cell.angle_alpha   90.00
_cell.angle_beta   90.00
_cell.angle_gamma   90.00
#
_symmetry.space_group_name_H-M   'P 1'
#
loop_
_entity.id
_entity.type
_entity.pdbx_description
1 polymer ?
#
loop_
_entity_poly.entity_id
_entity_poly.type
_entity_poly.pdbx_seq_one_letter_code
_entity_poly.pdbx_strand_id
1 'polypeptide(L)'
;MEHFNPILGSEPNGQKFITCGEIMLRLTPPNYEKIRMASAFEASYGGSEANIALALANLGVDSTFFSVVPNNSLGKSAVRWLRSNDVHCTPMILTEPDETPSNRLGTYYLETGYGIRASKVIYDRKHSAITEYDFSQVDLDALLEGYDWLHLSGITPALAPNCRSLILDMLKVAKKKGLTVSFDGNFRSTLWTWEEARDFCTECLPYVDVL
;
A
#
# COMPACT_ATOMS: atom_id res chain seq x y z
N MET A 1 1.16 -30.19 -1.03
CA MET A 1 0.39 -30.09 0.22
C MET A 1 -0.72 -29.10 -0.08
N GLU A 2 -1.94 -29.56 -0.10
CA GLU A 2 -3.10 -28.69 -0.26
C GLU A 2 -3.23 -27.83 1.00
N HIS A 3 -3.17 -26.53 0.87
CA HIS A 3 -3.35 -25.59 1.97
C HIS A 3 -4.85 -25.51 2.30
N PHE A 4 -5.31 -26.35 3.21
CA PHE A 4 -6.65 -26.22 3.76
C PHE A 4 -6.76 -24.91 4.52
N ASN A 5 -7.66 -24.02 4.10
CA ASN A 5 -7.98 -22.80 4.83
C ASN A 5 -9.15 -23.04 5.80
N PRO A 6 -8.89 -23.22 7.10
CA PRO A 6 -9.93 -23.58 8.07
C PRO A 6 -10.93 -22.44 8.35
N ILE A 7 -10.64 -21.21 7.92
CA ILE A 7 -11.47 -20.03 8.20
C ILE A 7 -12.59 -19.89 7.16
N LEU A 8 -12.32 -20.23 5.91
CA LEU A 8 -13.31 -20.06 4.82
C LEU A 8 -14.06 -21.34 4.46
N GLY A 9 -13.64 -22.51 4.96
CA GLY A 9 -14.31 -23.79 4.74
C GLY A 9 -14.41 -24.24 3.27
N SER A 10 -13.69 -23.58 2.36
CA SER A 10 -13.64 -23.87 0.92
C SER A 10 -12.20 -23.71 0.42
N GLU A 11 -11.86 -24.48 -0.60
CA GLU A 11 -10.64 -24.24 -1.38
C GLU A 11 -10.60 -22.78 -1.82
N PRO A 12 -9.38 -22.11 -1.83
CA PRO A 12 -9.24 -20.81 -2.45
C PRO A 12 -9.86 -20.87 -3.84
N ASN A 13 -10.77 -19.96 -4.14
CA ASN A 13 -11.50 -19.96 -5.41
C ASN A 13 -10.63 -19.62 -6.64
N GLY A 14 -9.31 -19.59 -6.46
CA GLY A 14 -8.33 -19.28 -7.51
C GLY A 14 -8.32 -17.81 -7.94
N GLN A 15 -9.07 -16.92 -7.27
CA GLN A 15 -9.08 -15.51 -7.59
C GLN A 15 -7.75 -14.85 -7.21
N LYS A 16 -7.26 -14.00 -8.10
CA LYS A 16 -6.02 -13.24 -7.94
C LYS A 16 -6.30 -11.79 -7.64
N PHE A 17 -5.76 -11.34 -6.54
CA PHE A 17 -5.89 -9.96 -6.07
C PHE A 17 -4.63 -9.17 -6.31
N ILE A 18 -4.78 -7.93 -6.77
CA ILE A 18 -3.70 -6.95 -6.78
C ILE A 18 -4.11 -5.72 -5.98
N THR A 19 -3.20 -5.21 -5.16
CA THR A 19 -3.37 -3.95 -4.43
C THR A 19 -2.24 -2.99 -4.80
N CYS A 20 -2.51 -1.68 -4.77
CA CYS A 20 -1.51 -0.66 -5.11
C CYS A 20 -1.50 0.46 -4.07
N GLY A 21 -0.32 0.75 -3.52
CA GLY A 21 -0.16 1.82 -2.55
C GLY A 21 1.26 1.96 -2.01
N GLU A 22 1.43 2.77 -0.98
CA GLU A 22 2.73 2.97 -0.35
C GLU A 22 2.98 1.96 0.77
N ILE A 23 4.17 1.35 0.76
CA ILE A 23 4.71 0.64 1.92
C ILE A 23 5.75 1.52 2.62
N MET A 24 5.66 1.59 3.95
CA MET A 24 6.53 2.42 4.78
C MET A 24 7.26 1.59 5.83
N LEU A 25 8.45 2.05 6.21
CA LEU A 25 9.13 1.58 7.41
C LEU A 25 8.42 2.14 8.65
N ARG A 26 7.99 1.26 9.55
CA ARG A 26 7.46 1.62 10.87
C ARG A 26 8.52 1.45 11.93
N LEU A 27 8.77 2.50 12.70
CA LEU A 27 9.68 2.51 13.83
C LEU A 27 8.90 2.73 15.13
N THR A 28 8.96 1.76 16.04
CA THR A 28 8.20 1.76 17.29
C THR A 28 9.18 1.63 18.47
N PRO A 29 9.18 2.56 19.46
CA PRO A 29 9.94 2.37 20.67
C PRO A 29 9.46 1.10 21.41
N PRO A 30 10.37 0.29 21.98
CA PRO A 30 9.99 -0.88 22.76
C PRO A 30 9.28 -0.47 24.08
N ASN A 31 8.62 -1.41 24.71
CA ASN A 31 8.09 -1.28 26.08
C ASN A 31 7.18 -0.06 26.30
N TYR A 32 6.44 0.40 25.29
CA TYR A 32 5.57 1.59 25.36
C TYR A 32 6.33 2.89 25.72
N GLU A 33 7.62 2.96 25.44
CA GLU A 33 8.41 4.16 25.67
C GLU A 33 7.94 5.32 24.79
N LYS A 34 8.15 6.55 25.27
CA LYS A 34 7.96 7.74 24.43
C LYS A 34 9.16 7.89 23.50
N ILE A 35 8.91 8.32 22.28
CA ILE A 35 9.97 8.55 21.26
C ILE A 35 11.10 9.39 21.83
N ARG A 36 10.79 10.44 22.62
CA ARG A 36 11.81 11.33 23.24
C ARG A 36 12.74 10.65 24.24
N MET A 37 12.38 9.45 24.71
CA MET A 37 13.14 8.68 25.71
C MET A 37 13.77 7.43 25.11
N ALA A 38 13.37 7.09 23.88
CA ALA A 38 13.76 5.84 23.25
C ALA A 38 15.24 5.86 22.84
N SER A 39 15.97 4.85 23.27
CA SER A 39 17.34 4.57 22.83
C SER A 39 17.40 3.56 21.66
N ALA A 40 16.27 2.89 21.35
CA ALA A 40 16.14 1.92 20.29
C ALA A 40 14.75 1.97 19.65
N PHE A 41 14.62 1.41 18.45
CA PHE A 41 13.36 1.26 17.76
C PHE A 41 13.26 -0.16 17.19
N GLU A 42 12.10 -0.77 17.35
CA GLU A 42 11.71 -1.97 16.62
C GLU A 42 11.25 -1.57 15.22
N ALA A 43 11.80 -2.22 14.19
CA ALA A 43 11.48 -1.97 12.81
C ALA A 43 10.47 -2.99 12.28
N SER A 44 9.42 -2.49 11.64
CA SER A 44 8.45 -3.30 10.90
C SER A 44 7.97 -2.52 9.68
N TYR A 45 7.05 -3.06 8.90
CA TYR A 45 6.53 -2.39 7.71
C TYR A 45 5.02 -2.26 7.79
N GLY A 46 4.46 -1.29 7.06
CA GLY A 46 3.02 -1.10 6.98
C GLY A 46 2.64 -0.09 5.90
N GLY A 47 1.42 -0.19 5.47
CA GLY A 47 0.76 0.66 4.47
C GLY A 47 -0.67 0.18 4.34
N SER A 48 -1.61 1.04 3.97
CA SER A 48 -3.03 0.65 3.91
C SER A 48 -3.21 -0.57 3.01
N GLU A 49 -2.84 -0.44 1.77
CA GLU A 49 -3.01 -1.46 0.74
C GLU A 49 -2.04 -2.63 0.94
N ALA A 50 -0.83 -2.37 1.46
CA ALA A 50 0.12 -3.42 1.84
C ALA A 50 -0.42 -4.31 2.97
N ASN A 51 -1.13 -3.72 3.94
CA ASN A 51 -1.77 -4.47 5.02
C ASN A 51 -2.94 -5.33 4.49
N ILE A 52 -3.67 -4.86 3.48
CA ILE A 52 -4.72 -5.65 2.83
C ILE A 52 -4.11 -6.82 2.06
N ALA A 53 -3.04 -6.58 1.27
CA ALA A 53 -2.33 -7.67 0.60
C ALA A 53 -1.85 -8.73 1.59
N LEU A 54 -1.27 -8.30 2.71
CA LEU A 54 -0.81 -9.20 3.78
C LEU A 54 -1.97 -9.98 4.42
N ALA A 55 -3.08 -9.31 4.70
CA ALA A 55 -4.25 -9.97 5.29
C ALA A 55 -4.84 -11.03 4.35
N LEU A 56 -4.95 -10.72 3.06
CA LEU A 56 -5.40 -11.65 2.03
C LEU A 56 -4.47 -12.86 1.91
N ALA A 57 -3.15 -12.65 1.85
CA ALA A 57 -2.18 -13.73 1.81
C ALA A 57 -2.29 -14.64 3.05
N ASN A 58 -2.43 -14.07 4.25
CA ASN A 58 -2.64 -14.84 5.49
C ASN A 58 -3.96 -15.64 5.50
N LEU A 59 -4.95 -15.21 4.72
CA LEU A 59 -6.21 -15.94 4.51
C LEU A 59 -6.12 -16.98 3.37
N GLY A 60 -4.95 -17.15 2.76
CA GLY A 60 -4.71 -18.10 1.68
C GLY A 60 -5.18 -17.62 0.30
N VAL A 61 -5.41 -16.31 0.13
CA VAL A 61 -5.76 -15.71 -1.16
C VAL A 61 -4.49 -15.37 -1.93
N ASP A 62 -4.47 -15.62 -3.25
CA ASP A 62 -3.38 -15.20 -4.15
C ASP A 62 -3.35 -13.67 -4.21
N SER A 63 -2.42 -13.07 -3.47
CA SER A 63 -2.35 -11.64 -3.24
C SER A 63 -1.04 -11.04 -3.74
N THR A 64 -1.16 -10.00 -4.56
CA THR A 64 -0.05 -9.22 -5.11
C THR A 64 -0.10 -7.79 -4.62
N PHE A 65 1.07 -7.23 -4.33
CA PHE A 65 1.22 -5.82 -3.99
C PHE A 65 2.09 -5.10 -5.03
N PHE A 66 1.55 -4.02 -5.60
CA PHE A 66 2.27 -3.10 -6.48
C PHE A 66 2.63 -1.82 -5.75
N SER A 67 3.87 -1.42 -5.86
CA SER A 67 4.41 -0.18 -5.28
C SER A 67 5.73 0.20 -5.95
N VAL A 68 6.23 1.39 -5.61
CA VAL A 68 7.56 1.86 -5.99
C VAL A 68 8.36 2.09 -4.72
N VAL A 69 9.54 1.49 -4.63
CA VAL A 69 10.44 1.60 -3.48
C VAL A 69 11.88 1.87 -3.96
N PRO A 70 12.72 2.53 -3.15
CA PRO A 70 14.10 2.80 -3.56
C PRO A 70 14.92 1.51 -3.65
N ASN A 71 15.83 1.43 -4.62
CA ASN A 71 16.77 0.31 -4.79
C ASN A 71 17.93 0.37 -3.77
N ASN A 72 17.59 0.48 -2.50
CA ASN A 72 18.54 0.47 -1.40
C ASN A 72 18.16 -0.61 -0.36
N SER A 73 18.93 -0.72 0.73
CA SER A 73 18.69 -1.74 1.76
C SER A 73 17.31 -1.65 2.40
N LEU A 74 16.73 -0.44 2.56
CA LEU A 74 15.41 -0.26 3.16
C LEU A 74 14.29 -0.71 2.22
N GLY A 75 14.33 -0.31 0.95
CA GLY A 75 13.34 -0.73 -0.04
C GLY A 75 13.39 -2.24 -0.28
N LYS A 76 14.61 -2.82 -0.43
CA LYS A 76 14.80 -4.27 -0.55
C LYS A 76 14.29 -5.03 0.68
N SER A 77 14.46 -4.48 1.87
CA SER A 77 13.94 -5.09 3.10
C SER A 77 12.41 -5.07 3.15
N ALA A 78 11.76 -4.00 2.68
CA ALA A 78 10.31 -3.93 2.57
C ALA A 78 9.76 -5.02 1.62
N VAL A 79 10.37 -5.16 0.42
CA VAL A 79 10.00 -6.22 -0.53
C VAL A 79 10.22 -7.62 0.07
N ARG A 80 11.36 -7.82 0.74
CA ARG A 80 11.64 -9.10 1.40
C ARG A 80 10.62 -9.43 2.49
N TRP A 81 10.23 -8.44 3.28
CA TRP A 81 9.25 -8.62 4.35
C TRP A 81 7.88 -9.02 3.79
N LEU A 82 7.39 -8.37 2.74
CA LEU A 82 6.15 -8.76 2.06
C LEU A 82 6.24 -10.20 1.54
N ARG A 83 7.31 -10.53 0.82
CA ARG A 83 7.52 -11.88 0.27
C ARG A 83 7.63 -12.97 1.33
N SER A 84 8.18 -12.66 2.51
CA SER A 84 8.25 -13.62 3.63
C SER A 84 6.91 -13.87 4.30
N ASN A 85 5.88 -13.12 3.93
CA ASN A 85 4.49 -13.27 4.34
C ASN A 85 3.58 -13.63 3.14
N ASP A 86 4.12 -14.32 2.16
CA ASP A 86 3.43 -14.88 1.00
C ASP A 86 2.72 -13.85 0.10
N VAL A 87 3.12 -12.57 0.16
CA VAL A 87 2.64 -11.54 -0.78
C VAL A 87 3.52 -11.54 -2.03
N HIS A 88 2.92 -11.65 -3.20
CA HIS A 88 3.61 -11.54 -4.47
C HIS A 88 4.03 -10.07 -4.73
N CYS A 89 5.31 -9.87 -5.04
CA CYS A 89 5.92 -8.56 -5.26
C CYS A 89 6.58 -8.45 -6.64
N THR A 90 6.26 -9.34 -7.58
CA THR A 90 6.86 -9.33 -8.92
C THR A 90 6.71 -7.99 -9.64
N PRO A 91 5.55 -7.30 -9.58
CA PRO A 91 5.39 -6.02 -10.26
C PRO A 91 5.97 -4.82 -9.51
N MET A 92 6.54 -4.99 -8.31
CA MET A 92 7.13 -3.86 -7.57
C MET A 92 8.34 -3.28 -8.29
N ILE A 93 8.39 -1.96 -8.36
CA ILE A 93 9.48 -1.20 -8.99
C ILE A 93 10.51 -0.80 -7.93
N LEU A 94 11.78 -1.11 -8.19
CA LEU A 94 12.92 -0.63 -7.42
C LEU A 94 13.61 0.46 -8.22
N THR A 95 13.62 1.70 -7.70
CA THR A 95 14.09 2.89 -8.40
C THR A 95 15.50 3.28 -8.04
N GLU A 96 16.23 3.80 -9.04
CA GLU A 96 17.53 4.43 -8.83
C GLU A 96 17.37 5.94 -8.53
N PRO A 97 18.41 6.62 -8.03
CA PRO A 97 18.33 8.04 -7.66
C PRO A 97 18.03 9.00 -8.81
N ASP A 98 18.24 8.61 -10.06
CA ASP A 98 17.87 9.40 -11.24
C ASP A 98 16.38 9.31 -11.58
N GLU A 99 15.70 8.26 -11.11
CA GLU A 99 14.25 8.08 -11.28
C GLU A 99 13.45 8.70 -10.12
N THR A 100 14.00 8.66 -8.91
CA THR A 100 13.42 9.22 -7.69
C THR A 100 14.50 9.95 -6.89
N PRO A 101 14.66 11.28 -7.06
CA PRO A 101 15.82 12.04 -6.56
C PRO A 101 16.07 11.90 -5.05
N SER A 102 15.03 11.76 -4.25
CA SER A 102 15.18 11.57 -2.79
C SER A 102 15.57 10.14 -2.43
N ASN A 103 15.39 9.17 -3.32
CA ASN A 103 15.76 7.75 -3.18
C ASN A 103 15.44 7.18 -1.78
N ARG A 104 14.24 7.46 -1.28
CA ARG A 104 13.85 7.12 0.08
C ARG A 104 12.59 6.28 0.19
N LEU A 105 12.56 5.40 1.17
CA LEU A 105 11.35 4.73 1.64
C LEU A 105 10.64 5.66 2.65
N GLY A 106 9.33 5.82 2.50
CA GLY A 106 8.52 6.51 3.50
C GLY A 106 8.68 5.86 4.87
N THR A 107 8.68 6.66 5.93
CA THR A 107 8.84 6.19 7.30
C THR A 107 7.75 6.79 8.18
N TYR A 108 7.33 6.05 9.20
CA TYR A 108 6.54 6.62 10.28
C TYR A 108 6.96 6.06 11.64
N TYR A 109 6.78 6.89 12.65
CA TYR A 109 7.07 6.55 14.04
C TYR A 109 5.76 6.31 14.77
N LEU A 110 5.64 5.16 15.42
CA LEU A 110 4.47 4.82 16.23
C LEU A 110 4.86 4.83 17.72
N GLU A 111 4.42 5.85 18.43
CA GLU A 111 4.45 5.85 19.89
C GLU A 111 3.22 5.10 20.40
N THR A 112 3.39 3.88 20.84
CA THR A 112 2.30 3.03 21.33
C THR A 112 1.73 3.57 22.64
N GLY A 113 0.41 3.70 22.70
CA GLY A 113 -0.30 4.10 23.90
C GLY A 113 -0.24 3.04 25.00
N TYR A 114 -0.46 3.48 26.25
CA TYR A 114 -0.57 2.59 27.40
C TYR A 114 -1.55 3.17 28.43
N GLY A 115 -2.48 2.37 28.91
CA GLY A 115 -3.53 2.82 29.83
C GLY A 115 -4.37 3.93 29.17
N ILE A 116 -4.45 5.08 29.81
CA ILE A 116 -5.19 6.26 29.32
C ILE A 116 -4.43 7.06 28.26
N ARG A 117 -3.16 6.75 28.02
CA ARG A 117 -2.37 7.45 27.01
C ARG A 117 -2.68 6.91 25.63
N ALA A 118 -3.19 7.75 24.74
CA ALA A 118 -3.41 7.41 23.35
C ALA A 118 -2.09 7.15 22.58
N SER A 119 -2.16 6.29 21.57
CA SER A 119 -1.08 6.14 20.60
C SER A 119 -0.88 7.41 19.78
N LYS A 120 0.34 7.66 19.33
CA LYS A 120 0.68 8.80 18.46
C LYS A 120 1.48 8.32 17.26
N VAL A 121 1.11 8.79 16.08
CA VAL A 121 1.84 8.52 14.84
C VAL A 121 2.46 9.81 14.32
N ILE A 122 3.72 9.73 13.92
CA ILE A 122 4.45 10.82 13.26
C ILE A 122 4.91 10.30 11.91
N TYR A 123 4.42 10.92 10.83
CA TYR A 123 4.79 10.55 9.47
C TYR A 123 5.97 11.35 8.96
N ASP A 124 6.92 10.66 8.35
CA ASP A 124 8.02 11.20 7.56
C ASP A 124 8.03 10.48 6.20
N ARG A 125 7.09 10.85 5.32
CA ARG A 125 6.82 10.18 4.05
C ARG A 125 6.87 11.07 2.82
N LYS A 126 7.09 12.39 2.97
CA LYS A 126 7.23 13.29 1.83
C LYS A 126 8.43 12.87 0.99
N HIS A 127 8.31 13.00 -0.32
CA HIS A 127 9.36 12.63 -1.25
C HIS A 127 9.81 11.16 -1.15
N SER A 128 8.89 10.25 -0.79
CA SER A 128 9.16 8.82 -0.92
C SER A 128 9.16 8.41 -2.39
N ALA A 129 9.81 7.31 -2.71
CA ALA A 129 9.99 6.86 -4.10
C ALA A 129 8.68 6.83 -4.90
N ILE A 130 7.59 6.31 -4.32
CA ILE A 130 6.29 6.29 -4.98
C ILE A 130 5.74 7.69 -5.31
N THR A 131 6.06 8.71 -4.50
CA THR A 131 5.59 10.09 -4.72
C THR A 131 6.40 10.87 -5.75
N GLU A 132 7.57 10.38 -6.14
CA GLU A 132 8.46 11.01 -7.11
C GLU A 132 8.54 10.28 -8.44
N TYR A 133 8.09 9.02 -8.50
CA TYR A 133 8.20 8.17 -9.68
C TYR A 133 7.28 8.62 -10.83
N ASP A 134 7.79 8.57 -12.06
CA ASP A 134 7.00 8.83 -13.27
C ASP A 134 6.27 7.55 -13.74
N PHE A 135 4.99 7.45 -13.43
CA PHE A 135 4.16 6.31 -13.81
C PHE A 135 3.76 6.27 -15.29
N SER A 136 4.10 7.28 -16.09
CA SER A 136 3.77 7.31 -17.53
C SER A 136 4.43 6.16 -18.31
N GLN A 137 5.49 5.56 -17.76
CA GLN A 137 6.22 4.45 -18.35
C GLN A 137 5.68 3.07 -17.93
N VAL A 138 4.71 3.02 -17.03
CA VAL A 138 4.13 1.75 -16.55
C VAL A 138 3.03 1.30 -17.48
N ASP A 139 3.19 0.12 -18.07
CA ASP A 139 2.13 -0.54 -18.84
C ASP A 139 1.08 -1.13 -17.88
N LEU A 140 0.02 -0.35 -17.61
CA LEU A 140 -1.06 -0.74 -16.72
C LEU A 140 -1.92 -1.88 -17.29
N ASP A 141 -2.02 -2.00 -18.62
CA ASP A 141 -2.71 -3.13 -19.24
C ASP A 141 -1.97 -4.44 -18.97
N ALA A 142 -0.65 -4.45 -19.07
CA ALA A 142 0.19 -5.59 -18.70
C ALA A 142 0.22 -5.84 -17.18
N LEU A 143 0.31 -4.77 -16.38
CA LEU A 143 0.32 -4.87 -14.91
C LEU A 143 -0.93 -5.55 -14.37
N LEU A 144 -2.11 -5.25 -14.92
CA LEU A 144 -3.40 -5.78 -14.44
C LEU A 144 -3.84 -7.06 -15.18
N GLU A 145 -2.98 -7.64 -16.03
CA GLU A 145 -3.30 -8.85 -16.77
C GLU A 145 -3.36 -10.08 -15.85
N GLY A 146 -4.45 -10.84 -15.95
CA GLY A 146 -4.63 -12.08 -15.21
C GLY A 146 -5.01 -11.93 -13.74
N TYR A 147 -5.38 -10.71 -13.32
CA TYR A 147 -6.00 -10.49 -12.01
C TYR A 147 -7.53 -10.41 -12.14
N ASP A 148 -8.22 -10.79 -11.06
CA ASP A 148 -9.69 -10.77 -10.96
C ASP A 148 -10.17 -9.58 -10.13
N TRP A 149 -9.32 -9.08 -9.22
CA TRP A 149 -9.68 -8.05 -8.25
C TRP A 149 -8.57 -7.02 -8.07
N LEU A 150 -8.95 -5.74 -8.13
CA LEU A 150 -8.09 -4.61 -7.79
C LEU A 150 -8.59 -3.94 -6.51
N HIS A 151 -7.72 -3.82 -5.49
CA HIS A 151 -8.01 -3.03 -4.28
C HIS A 151 -7.15 -1.78 -4.20
N LEU A 152 -7.80 -0.65 -3.97
CA LEU A 152 -7.17 0.68 -3.84
C LEU A 152 -7.72 1.42 -2.62
N SER A 153 -7.05 2.50 -2.20
CA SER A 153 -7.56 3.38 -1.16
C SER A 153 -7.35 4.86 -1.48
N GLY A 154 -8.09 5.72 -0.75
CA GLY A 154 -7.96 7.18 -0.82
C GLY A 154 -6.67 7.73 -0.22
N ILE A 155 -5.80 6.91 0.37
CA ILE A 155 -4.49 7.37 0.87
C ILE A 155 -3.54 7.63 -0.28
N THR A 156 -3.37 6.67 -1.17
CA THR A 156 -2.37 6.76 -2.25
C THR A 156 -2.58 7.98 -3.16
N PRO A 157 -3.78 8.31 -3.66
CA PRO A 157 -3.98 9.50 -4.49
C PRO A 157 -3.78 10.83 -3.76
N ALA A 158 -3.84 10.83 -2.42
CA ALA A 158 -3.60 12.01 -1.59
C ALA A 158 -2.12 12.30 -1.35
N LEU A 159 -1.20 11.41 -1.75
CA LEU A 159 0.24 11.56 -1.50
C LEU A 159 0.91 12.53 -2.45
N ALA A 160 0.57 12.48 -3.75
CA ALA A 160 1.16 13.30 -4.80
C ALA A 160 0.31 13.27 -6.08
N PRO A 161 0.46 14.27 -6.98
CA PRO A 161 -0.30 14.32 -8.24
C PRO A 161 -0.10 13.09 -9.15
N ASN A 162 1.14 12.56 -9.23
CA ASN A 162 1.46 11.35 -10.01
C ASN A 162 0.74 10.11 -9.44
N CYS A 163 0.64 9.99 -8.12
CA CYS A 163 -0.12 8.92 -7.47
C CYS A 163 -1.63 9.05 -7.76
N ARG A 164 -2.16 10.28 -7.78
CA ARG A 164 -3.57 10.54 -8.15
C ARG A 164 -3.86 10.08 -9.58
N SER A 165 -3.01 10.44 -10.53
CA SER A 165 -3.14 10.01 -11.92
C SER A 165 -3.07 8.48 -12.05
N LEU A 166 -2.08 7.85 -11.40
CA LEU A 166 -1.94 6.40 -11.37
C LEU A 166 -3.23 5.69 -10.94
N ILE A 167 -3.82 6.12 -9.81
CA ILE A 167 -5.04 5.47 -9.28
C ILE A 167 -6.20 5.60 -10.26
N LEU A 168 -6.42 6.77 -10.86
CA LEU A 168 -7.48 6.97 -11.86
C LEU A 168 -7.26 6.11 -13.12
N ASP A 169 -6.03 6.00 -13.57
CA ASP A 169 -5.72 5.20 -14.76
C ASP A 169 -5.81 3.70 -14.47
N MET A 170 -5.40 3.23 -13.30
CA MET A 170 -5.63 1.84 -12.86
C MET A 170 -7.12 1.51 -12.80
N LEU A 171 -7.97 2.40 -12.28
CA LEU A 171 -9.42 2.22 -12.23
C LEU A 171 -10.02 2.06 -13.64
N LYS A 172 -9.62 2.91 -14.59
CA LYS A 172 -10.08 2.84 -15.99
C LYS A 172 -9.67 1.52 -16.65
N VAL A 173 -8.41 1.11 -16.47
CA VAL A 173 -7.89 -0.16 -17.02
C VAL A 173 -8.58 -1.35 -16.39
N ALA A 174 -8.74 -1.38 -15.06
CA ALA A 174 -9.45 -2.44 -14.36
C ALA A 174 -10.89 -2.61 -14.87
N LYS A 175 -11.61 -1.50 -15.03
CA LYS A 175 -12.97 -1.52 -15.60
C LYS A 175 -13.01 -2.06 -17.02
N LYS A 176 -12.08 -1.64 -17.89
CA LYS A 176 -11.94 -2.14 -19.26
C LYS A 176 -11.68 -3.65 -19.30
N LYS A 177 -10.89 -4.16 -18.35
CA LYS A 177 -10.55 -5.59 -18.24
C LYS A 177 -11.62 -6.42 -17.51
N GLY A 178 -12.61 -5.78 -16.89
CA GLY A 178 -13.67 -6.46 -16.13
C GLY A 178 -13.24 -6.96 -14.75
N LEU A 179 -12.19 -6.39 -14.16
CA LEU A 179 -11.83 -6.68 -12.78
C LEU A 179 -12.91 -6.17 -11.82
N THR A 180 -13.12 -6.87 -10.72
CA THR A 180 -13.84 -6.32 -9.57
C THR A 180 -12.95 -5.29 -8.87
N VAL A 181 -13.48 -4.12 -8.61
CA VAL A 181 -12.75 -3.02 -7.96
C VAL A 181 -13.32 -2.76 -6.57
N SER A 182 -12.48 -2.86 -5.53
CA SER A 182 -12.80 -2.38 -4.19
C SER A 182 -11.98 -1.13 -3.85
N PHE A 183 -12.62 -0.17 -3.20
CA PHE A 183 -12.00 1.10 -2.84
C PHE A 183 -12.34 1.47 -1.39
N ASP A 184 -11.30 1.65 -0.56
CA ASP A 184 -11.45 2.19 0.79
C ASP A 184 -11.27 3.72 0.74
N GLY A 185 -12.30 4.48 1.06
CA GLY A 185 -12.25 5.95 1.09
C GLY A 185 -11.16 6.51 2.01
N ASN A 186 -10.87 5.83 3.10
CA ASN A 186 -9.71 5.96 4.01
C ASN A 186 -9.26 7.41 4.24
N PHE A 187 -10.21 8.29 4.49
CA PHE A 187 -9.97 9.74 4.64
C PHE A 187 -8.91 10.03 5.72
N ARG A 188 -7.97 10.88 5.38
CA ARG A 188 -6.91 11.37 6.28
C ARG A 188 -6.80 12.89 6.17
N SER A 189 -7.32 13.61 7.17
CA SER A 189 -7.27 15.08 7.23
C SER A 189 -5.86 15.67 7.22
N THR A 190 -4.83 14.86 7.45
CA THR A 190 -3.41 15.26 7.36
C THR A 190 -2.85 15.24 5.94
N LEU A 191 -3.57 14.65 4.98
CA LEU A 191 -3.14 14.53 3.58
C LEU A 191 -3.88 15.48 2.64
N TRP A 192 -5.18 15.62 2.82
CA TRP A 192 -6.05 16.46 1.99
C TRP A 192 -7.27 16.95 2.76
N THR A 193 -7.97 17.94 2.20
CA THR A 193 -9.23 18.43 2.75
C THR A 193 -10.37 17.43 2.50
N TRP A 194 -11.47 17.61 3.23
CA TRP A 194 -12.68 16.81 3.01
C TRP A 194 -13.24 17.00 1.60
N GLU A 195 -13.21 18.22 1.10
CA GLU A 195 -13.66 18.58 -0.25
C GLU A 195 -12.84 17.89 -1.33
N GLU A 196 -11.51 17.93 -1.22
CA GLU A 196 -10.60 17.24 -2.16
C GLU A 196 -10.82 15.72 -2.14
N ALA A 197 -10.98 15.14 -0.94
CA ALA A 197 -11.24 13.71 -0.79
C ALA A 197 -12.59 13.31 -1.40
N ARG A 198 -13.67 14.06 -1.10
CA ARG A 198 -15.00 13.86 -1.66
C ARG A 198 -14.99 13.92 -3.17
N ASP A 199 -14.36 14.95 -3.73
CA ASP A 199 -14.36 15.19 -5.17
C ASP A 199 -13.60 14.06 -5.90
N PHE A 200 -12.45 13.64 -5.34
CA PHE A 200 -11.71 12.50 -5.88
C PHE A 200 -12.48 11.17 -5.75
N CYS A 201 -13.06 10.88 -4.59
CA CYS A 201 -13.88 9.68 -4.41
C CYS A 201 -15.07 9.68 -5.37
N THR A 202 -15.72 10.83 -5.60
CA THR A 202 -16.81 10.94 -6.57
C THR A 202 -16.35 10.61 -7.99
N GLU A 203 -15.14 11.03 -8.38
CA GLU A 203 -14.53 10.69 -9.67
C GLU A 203 -14.25 9.18 -9.80
N CYS A 204 -13.93 8.50 -8.69
CA CYS A 204 -13.67 7.06 -8.66
C CYS A 204 -14.93 6.20 -8.73
N LEU A 205 -16.06 6.66 -8.17
CA LEU A 205 -17.29 5.85 -8.00
C LEU A 205 -17.77 5.10 -9.27
N PRO A 206 -17.70 5.65 -10.50
CA PRO A 206 -18.13 4.93 -11.71
C PRO A 206 -17.33 3.64 -11.99
N TYR A 207 -16.19 3.47 -11.36
CA TYR A 207 -15.28 2.34 -11.55
C TYR A 207 -15.27 1.37 -10.37
N VAL A 208 -15.93 1.69 -9.26
CA VAL A 208 -15.86 0.94 -8.00
C VAL A 208 -17.10 0.03 -7.87
N ASP A 209 -16.87 -1.23 -7.54
CA ASP A 209 -17.91 -2.23 -7.32
C ASP A 209 -18.18 -2.44 -5.82
N VAL A 210 -17.16 -2.25 -4.97
CA VAL A 210 -17.23 -2.39 -3.50
C VAL A 210 -16.57 -1.15 -2.84
N LEU A 211 -17.34 -0.46 -1.97
CA LEU A 211 -16.88 0.72 -1.24
C LEU A 211 -16.85 0.42 0.26
#